data_e4ad8e49274f973e08c9d6083bbf675e
#
_entry.id   e4ad8e49274f973e08c9d6083bbf675e
#
_cell.length_a   1.000
_cell.length_b   1.000
_cell.length_c   1.000
_cell.angle_alpha   90.00
_cell.angle_beta   90.00
_cell.angle_gamma   90.00
#
_symmetry.space_group_name_H-M   'P 1'
#
loop_
_entity.id
_entity.type
_entity.pdbx_description
1 polymer ?
#
loop_
_entity_poly.entity_id
_entity_poly.type
_entity_poly.pdbx_seq_one_letter_code
_entity_poly.pdbx_strand_id
1 'polypeptide(L)'
;MIKRNLILILILVTCSLEASAVAQSTHVHGQGQVGMAIDQNLISMTLESPGADIVGFEHEARTAEEKTTVTEALKHLSDPMFVIQLPANASCKVVQASSEVTSENGDEGHADHEDHDEHEEHADHEEHENEAHGSFIAEYQLECATIAAIDSIKFVYFDHFRNAQSLIVVLIDKNGQHRHEISRDNPILYLKK
;
A
#
# COMPACT_ATOMS: atom_id res chain seq x y z
N MET A 1 37.33 62.20 -14.33
CA MET A 1 37.85 61.04 -13.55
C MET A 1 36.69 60.40 -12.84
N ILE A 2 36.12 59.35 -13.43
CA ILE A 2 34.94 58.66 -12.90
C ILE A 2 35.44 57.38 -12.22
N LYS A 3 35.30 57.30 -10.88
CA LYS A 3 35.61 56.09 -10.12
C LYS A 3 34.42 55.13 -10.24
N ARG A 4 34.62 54.03 -10.97
CA ARG A 4 33.65 52.95 -11.05
C ARG A 4 33.79 52.05 -9.81
N ASN A 5 32.81 52.09 -8.91
CA ASN A 5 32.66 51.12 -7.84
C ASN A 5 32.11 49.81 -8.40
N LEU A 6 32.92 48.77 -8.37
CA LEU A 6 32.54 47.41 -8.72
C LEU A 6 31.95 46.77 -7.46
N ILE A 7 30.62 46.69 -7.38
CA ILE A 7 29.89 45.95 -6.33
C ILE A 7 29.87 44.48 -6.73
N LEU A 8 30.64 43.68 -6.01
CA LEU A 8 30.67 42.22 -6.15
C LEU A 8 29.48 41.67 -5.36
N ILE A 9 28.42 41.30 -6.06
CA ILE A 9 27.26 40.62 -5.43
C ILE A 9 27.62 39.14 -5.32
N LEU A 10 27.92 38.71 -4.09
CA LEU A 10 28.12 37.30 -3.74
C LEU A 10 26.75 36.64 -3.54
N ILE A 11 26.26 35.95 -4.56
CA ILE A 11 25.02 35.16 -4.45
C ILE A 11 25.36 33.86 -3.71
N LEU A 12 25.00 33.81 -2.41
CA LEU A 12 24.96 32.54 -1.65
C LEU A 12 23.78 31.70 -2.15
N VAL A 13 24.07 30.73 -2.97
CA VAL A 13 23.10 29.65 -3.28
C VAL A 13 23.03 28.71 -2.08
N THR A 14 22.05 28.90 -1.20
CA THR A 14 21.72 27.95 -0.15
C THR A 14 21.01 26.76 -0.80
N CYS A 15 21.74 25.67 -0.99
CA CYS A 15 21.17 24.38 -1.39
C CYS A 15 20.39 23.83 -0.18
N SER A 16 19.07 24.02 -0.19
CA SER A 16 18.18 23.39 0.81
C SER A 16 18.14 21.90 0.49
N LEU A 17 18.80 21.07 1.29
CA LEU A 17 18.54 19.63 1.32
C LEU A 17 17.14 19.44 1.89
N GLU A 18 16.17 19.22 1.04
CA GLU A 18 14.88 18.71 1.46
C GLU A 18 15.07 17.23 1.85
N ALA A 19 15.14 16.97 3.15
CA ALA A 19 15.07 15.63 3.68
C ALA A 19 13.65 15.11 3.40
N SER A 20 13.50 14.26 2.43
CA SER A 20 12.27 13.49 2.21
C SER A 20 12.10 12.60 3.46
N ALA A 21 11.22 13.00 4.37
CA ALA A 21 10.77 12.12 5.43
C ALA A 21 10.01 10.97 4.74
N VAL A 22 10.60 9.79 4.71
CA VAL A 22 9.87 8.56 4.40
C VAL A 22 8.88 8.38 5.54
N ALA A 23 7.61 8.62 5.27
CA ALA A 23 6.55 8.31 6.22
C ALA A 23 6.51 6.79 6.33
N GLN A 24 6.98 6.23 7.43
CA GLN A 24 6.70 4.85 7.81
C GLN A 24 5.19 4.74 7.97
N SER A 25 4.55 3.94 7.11
CA SER A 25 3.13 3.64 7.23
C SER A 25 2.96 2.76 8.48
N THR A 26 2.44 3.35 9.56
CA THR A 26 1.99 2.54 10.69
C THR A 26 0.72 1.81 10.25
N HIS A 27 0.82 0.49 10.06
CA HIS A 27 -0.33 -0.33 9.75
C HIS A 27 -1.30 -0.33 10.93
N VAL A 28 -2.59 -0.12 10.63
CA VAL A 28 -3.66 -0.21 11.61
C VAL A 28 -4.45 -1.48 11.30
N HIS A 29 -4.47 -2.42 12.22
CA HIS A 29 -5.23 -3.66 12.06
C HIS A 29 -6.71 -3.34 11.78
N GLY A 30 -7.29 -4.07 10.84
CA GLY A 30 -8.65 -3.84 10.38
C GLY A 30 -8.78 -2.73 9.33
N GLN A 31 -7.68 -2.03 8.97
CA GLN A 31 -7.72 -0.93 8.02
C GLN A 31 -6.69 -1.09 6.90
N GLY A 32 -7.17 -1.34 5.69
CA GLY A 32 -6.35 -1.31 4.48
C GLY A 32 -6.40 0.05 3.78
N GLN A 33 -5.56 0.20 2.75
CA GLN A 33 -5.46 1.39 1.92
C GLN A 33 -5.69 1.05 0.46
N VAL A 34 -6.36 1.92 -0.27
CA VAL A 34 -6.58 1.80 -1.71
C VAL A 34 -6.22 3.11 -2.39
N GLY A 35 -5.22 3.07 -3.26
CA GLY A 35 -4.99 4.10 -4.27
C GLY A 35 -5.76 3.75 -5.53
N MET A 36 -6.58 4.65 -6.06
CA MET A 36 -7.35 4.44 -7.28
C MET A 36 -7.26 5.65 -8.20
N ALA A 37 -6.96 5.42 -9.46
CA ALA A 37 -7.01 6.45 -10.51
C ALA A 37 -7.97 6.03 -11.61
N ILE A 38 -8.83 6.96 -12.04
CA ILE A 38 -9.75 6.78 -13.17
C ILE A 38 -9.41 7.83 -14.21
N ASP A 39 -8.83 7.39 -15.33
CA ASP A 39 -8.48 8.26 -16.46
C ASP A 39 -9.02 7.68 -17.76
N GLN A 40 -9.81 8.48 -18.49
CA GLN A 40 -10.45 8.10 -19.74
C GLN A 40 -11.25 6.79 -19.60
N ASN A 41 -10.74 5.67 -20.07
CA ASN A 41 -11.34 4.33 -20.02
C ASN A 41 -10.57 3.36 -19.11
N LEU A 42 -9.55 3.84 -18.41
CA LEU A 42 -8.68 3.03 -17.57
C LEU A 42 -8.96 3.28 -16.08
N ILE A 43 -9.04 2.20 -15.31
CA ILE A 43 -8.99 2.20 -13.85
C ILE A 43 -7.67 1.55 -13.44
N SER A 44 -6.84 2.28 -12.72
CA SER A 44 -5.65 1.74 -12.04
C SER A 44 -5.93 1.73 -10.55
N MET A 45 -5.65 0.61 -9.89
CA MET A 45 -5.90 0.47 -8.45
C MET A 45 -4.76 -0.30 -7.80
N THR A 46 -4.31 0.19 -6.64
CA THR A 46 -3.41 -0.50 -5.71
C THR A 46 -4.14 -0.69 -4.40
N LEU A 47 -4.20 -1.91 -3.90
CA LEU A 47 -4.68 -2.26 -2.56
C LEU A 47 -3.46 -2.62 -1.71
N GLU A 48 -3.39 -2.08 -0.50
CA GLU A 48 -2.43 -2.48 0.53
C GLU A 48 -3.19 -2.81 1.80
N SER A 49 -2.92 -3.98 2.38
CA SER A 49 -3.62 -4.45 3.58
C SER A 49 -2.69 -5.24 4.49
N PRO A 50 -2.78 -5.04 5.83
CA PRO A 50 -2.03 -5.81 6.81
C PRO A 50 -2.28 -7.32 6.67
N GLY A 51 -1.26 -8.12 6.94
CA GLY A 51 -1.37 -9.58 6.95
C GLY A 51 -2.45 -10.10 7.89
N ALA A 52 -2.59 -9.48 9.07
CA ALA A 52 -3.65 -9.82 10.02
C ALA A 52 -5.07 -9.73 9.43
N ASP A 53 -5.30 -8.81 8.50
CA ASP A 53 -6.60 -8.60 7.86
C ASP A 53 -6.90 -9.67 6.80
N ILE A 54 -5.87 -10.12 6.10
CA ILE A 54 -5.96 -11.03 4.95
C ILE A 54 -5.88 -12.50 5.39
N VAL A 55 -4.84 -12.86 6.16
CA VAL A 55 -4.53 -14.24 6.56
C VAL A 55 -4.66 -14.50 8.06
N GLY A 56 -4.85 -13.46 8.89
CA GLY A 56 -5.01 -13.57 10.33
C GLY A 56 -3.72 -13.51 11.14
N PHE A 57 -2.57 -13.30 10.48
CA PHE A 57 -1.26 -13.14 11.12
C PHE A 57 -0.39 -12.17 10.30
N GLU A 58 0.69 -11.64 10.91
CA GLU A 58 1.61 -10.69 10.27
C GLU A 58 3.04 -11.23 10.17
N HIS A 59 3.37 -12.24 10.96
CA HIS A 59 4.68 -12.88 10.89
C HIS A 59 4.88 -13.64 9.57
N GLU A 60 6.12 -13.93 9.22
CA GLU A 60 6.44 -14.77 8.07
C GLU A 60 5.79 -16.16 8.21
N ALA A 61 5.17 -16.67 7.15
CA ALA A 61 4.52 -17.98 7.14
C ALA A 61 5.55 -19.12 7.34
N ARG A 62 5.48 -19.81 8.47
CA ARG A 62 6.45 -20.85 8.88
C ARG A 62 5.93 -22.25 8.62
N THR A 63 4.68 -22.52 8.93
CA THR A 63 4.05 -23.84 8.77
C THR A 63 3.55 -24.08 7.34
N ALA A 64 3.31 -25.33 6.98
CA ALA A 64 2.72 -25.68 5.68
C ALA A 64 1.30 -25.11 5.53
N GLU A 65 0.54 -25.05 6.62
CA GLU A 65 -0.82 -24.49 6.65
C GLU A 65 -0.79 -22.99 6.39
N GLU A 66 0.05 -22.23 7.10
CA GLU A 66 0.22 -20.78 6.89
C GLU A 66 0.67 -20.47 5.45
N LYS A 67 1.64 -21.21 4.91
CA LYS A 67 2.09 -21.04 3.52
C LYS A 67 0.96 -21.29 2.50
N THR A 68 0.10 -22.28 2.78
CA THR A 68 -1.08 -22.53 1.96
C THR A 68 -2.05 -21.38 2.04
N THR A 69 -2.35 -20.87 3.25
CA THR A 69 -3.23 -19.72 3.48
C THR A 69 -2.74 -18.47 2.74
N VAL A 70 -1.45 -18.15 2.82
CA VAL A 70 -0.84 -17.04 2.06
C VAL A 70 -0.99 -17.24 0.55
N THR A 71 -0.73 -18.47 0.05
CA THR A 71 -0.84 -18.77 -1.38
C THR A 71 -2.27 -18.60 -1.89
N GLU A 72 -3.26 -19.06 -1.13
CA GLU A 72 -4.68 -18.90 -1.48
C GLU A 72 -5.11 -17.43 -1.43
N ALA A 73 -4.66 -16.68 -0.43
CA ALA A 73 -4.92 -15.25 -0.32
C ALA A 73 -4.35 -14.47 -1.52
N LEU A 74 -3.10 -14.74 -1.91
CA LEU A 74 -2.48 -14.14 -3.09
C LEU A 74 -3.25 -14.50 -4.37
N LYS A 75 -3.70 -15.74 -4.51
CA LYS A 75 -4.51 -16.16 -5.65
C LYS A 75 -5.84 -15.39 -5.71
N HIS A 76 -6.51 -15.16 -4.59
CA HIS A 76 -7.73 -14.36 -4.53
C HIS A 76 -7.45 -12.89 -4.86
N LEU A 77 -6.39 -12.33 -4.29
CA LEU A 77 -5.98 -10.96 -4.56
C LEU A 77 -5.47 -10.75 -5.99
N SER A 78 -5.05 -11.79 -6.70
CA SER A 78 -4.69 -11.69 -8.13
C SER A 78 -5.91 -11.52 -9.06
N ASP A 79 -7.13 -11.69 -8.56
CA ASP A 79 -8.35 -11.45 -9.32
C ASP A 79 -9.08 -10.21 -8.76
N PRO A 80 -9.13 -9.08 -9.49
CA PRO A 80 -9.80 -7.88 -9.04
C PRO A 80 -11.27 -8.09 -8.69
N MET A 81 -11.91 -9.15 -9.20
CA MET A 81 -13.31 -9.47 -8.90
C MET A 81 -13.52 -9.99 -7.47
N PHE A 82 -12.46 -10.41 -6.77
CA PHE A 82 -12.48 -10.70 -5.34
C PHE A 82 -12.35 -9.44 -4.48
N VAL A 83 -11.99 -8.31 -5.07
CA VAL A 83 -11.78 -7.05 -4.35
C VAL A 83 -12.90 -6.07 -4.63
N ILE A 84 -13.24 -5.88 -5.92
CA ILE A 84 -14.27 -4.91 -6.34
C ILE A 84 -15.28 -5.54 -7.30
N GLN A 85 -16.50 -4.99 -7.26
CA GLN A 85 -17.54 -5.26 -8.24
C GLN A 85 -17.91 -3.96 -8.94
N LEU A 86 -17.82 -3.96 -10.26
CA LEU A 86 -18.19 -2.87 -11.15
C LEU A 86 -19.55 -3.14 -11.82
N PRO A 87 -20.29 -2.10 -12.21
CA PRO A 87 -21.50 -2.26 -13.00
C PRO A 87 -21.23 -3.00 -14.32
N ALA A 88 -22.04 -4.02 -14.64
CA ALA A 88 -21.82 -4.85 -15.82
C ALA A 88 -21.87 -4.07 -17.15
N ASN A 89 -22.65 -2.99 -17.20
CA ASN A 89 -22.77 -2.11 -18.38
C ASN A 89 -21.53 -1.25 -18.63
N ALA A 90 -20.59 -1.19 -17.69
CA ALA A 90 -19.29 -0.56 -17.92
C ALA A 90 -18.40 -1.43 -18.83
N SER A 91 -18.67 -2.74 -18.93
CA SER A 91 -17.95 -3.70 -19.77
C SER A 91 -16.42 -3.61 -19.59
N CYS A 92 -15.98 -3.69 -18.32
CA CYS A 92 -14.56 -3.63 -17.99
C CYS A 92 -13.87 -4.97 -18.20
N LYS A 93 -12.63 -4.94 -18.63
CA LYS A 93 -11.73 -6.08 -18.80
C LYS A 93 -10.48 -5.86 -17.98
N VAL A 94 -9.98 -6.92 -17.36
CA VAL A 94 -8.68 -6.90 -16.67
C VAL A 94 -7.57 -6.85 -17.72
N VAL A 95 -6.73 -5.83 -17.63
CA VAL A 95 -5.53 -5.67 -18.47
C VAL A 95 -4.31 -6.23 -17.75
N GLN A 96 -4.21 -5.93 -16.45
CA GLN A 96 -3.16 -6.41 -15.58
C GLN A 96 -3.70 -6.64 -14.17
N ALA A 97 -3.22 -7.70 -13.54
CA ALA A 97 -3.47 -7.97 -12.13
C ALA A 97 -2.25 -8.70 -11.55
N SER A 98 -1.82 -8.28 -10.37
CA SER A 98 -0.74 -8.89 -9.60
C SER A 98 -1.02 -8.78 -8.11
N SER A 99 -0.40 -9.66 -7.34
CA SER A 99 -0.42 -9.60 -5.88
C SER A 99 0.88 -10.14 -5.31
N GLU A 100 1.32 -9.56 -4.22
CA GLU A 100 2.54 -9.96 -3.50
C GLU A 100 2.39 -9.74 -2.00
N VAL A 101 3.28 -10.37 -1.23
CA VAL A 101 3.49 -10.10 0.20
C VAL A 101 4.82 -9.38 0.34
N THR A 102 4.79 -8.25 1.03
CA THR A 102 6.00 -7.54 1.45
C THR A 102 6.22 -7.77 2.93
N SER A 103 7.45 -8.09 3.32
CA SER A 103 7.86 -8.08 4.72
C SER A 103 8.63 -6.77 4.97
N GLU A 104 8.20 -5.98 5.95
CA GLU A 104 8.99 -4.85 6.44
C GLU A 104 10.17 -5.37 7.29
N ASN A 105 11.07 -6.09 6.65
CA ASN A 105 12.41 -6.25 7.21
C ASN A 105 13.14 -4.94 6.94
N GLY A 106 13.38 -4.16 7.98
CA GLY A 106 14.36 -3.07 7.88
C GLY A 106 15.64 -3.71 7.36
N ASP A 107 15.97 -3.39 6.11
CA ASP A 107 17.25 -3.74 5.48
C ASP A 107 18.34 -2.91 6.16
N GLU A 108 18.71 -3.31 7.38
CA GLU A 108 19.96 -2.90 7.99
C GLU A 108 21.00 -3.89 7.47
N GLY A 109 21.66 -3.50 6.37
CA GLY A 109 22.80 -4.20 5.82
C GLY A 109 23.83 -4.49 6.91
N HIS A 110 23.81 -5.70 7.46
CA HIS A 110 24.91 -6.23 8.25
C HIS A 110 26.10 -6.45 7.32
N ALA A 111 26.96 -5.44 7.25
CA ALA A 111 28.33 -5.64 6.81
C ALA A 111 29.00 -6.57 7.82
N ASP A 112 29.55 -7.67 7.31
CA ASP A 112 30.39 -8.62 8.02
C ASP A 112 31.41 -7.89 8.89
N HIS A 113 31.34 -8.12 10.21
CA HIS A 113 32.46 -7.93 11.12
C HIS A 113 32.77 -9.26 11.77
N GLU A 114 33.84 -9.88 11.27
CA GLU A 114 34.55 -10.95 11.92
C GLU A 114 35.24 -10.47 13.20
N ASP A 115 35.23 -11.36 14.20
CA ASP A 115 36.07 -11.44 15.39
C ASP A 115 36.06 -10.34 16.43
N HIS A 116 35.61 -10.68 17.66
CA HIS A 116 36.47 -10.73 18.87
C HIS A 116 35.71 -11.28 20.07
N ASP A 117 36.40 -12.27 20.70
CA ASP A 117 36.44 -12.85 22.03
C ASP A 117 35.55 -12.33 23.17
N GLU A 118 34.93 -13.33 23.83
CA GLU A 118 34.68 -13.54 25.26
C GLU A 118 34.44 -12.33 26.17
N HIS A 119 33.20 -12.18 26.67
CA HIS A 119 32.91 -11.87 28.07
C HIS A 119 31.52 -12.40 28.47
N GLU A 120 31.51 -13.17 29.56
CA GLU A 120 30.38 -13.73 30.26
C GLU A 120 29.57 -12.63 30.99
N GLU A 121 28.27 -12.99 31.21
CA GLU A 121 27.32 -12.55 32.22
C GLU A 121 26.63 -11.17 32.00
N HIS A 122 25.36 -11.24 31.75
CA HIS A 122 24.18 -10.84 32.53
C HIS A 122 22.95 -10.66 31.64
N ALA A 123 21.99 -11.55 31.84
CA ALA A 123 20.63 -11.36 32.28
C ALA A 123 19.76 -10.32 31.52
N ASP A 124 18.60 -10.83 31.09
CA ASP A 124 17.38 -10.09 30.76
C ASP A 124 17.46 -9.12 29.58
N HIS A 125 17.75 -9.66 28.39
CA HIS A 125 17.24 -9.05 27.17
C HIS A 125 15.80 -9.57 26.99
N GLU A 126 14.83 -8.72 27.32
CA GLU A 126 13.52 -8.84 26.69
C GLU A 126 13.78 -8.86 25.19
N GLU A 127 13.63 -10.03 24.59
CA GLU A 127 13.65 -10.19 23.14
C GLU A 127 12.48 -9.37 22.61
N HIS A 128 12.74 -8.12 22.25
CA HIS A 128 11.92 -7.41 21.29
C HIS A 128 12.09 -8.18 19.98
N GLU A 129 11.28 -9.24 19.82
CA GLU A 129 11.08 -9.82 18.51
C GLU A 129 10.64 -8.65 17.62
N ASN A 130 11.52 -8.21 16.74
CA ASN A 130 11.15 -7.40 15.59
C ASN A 130 10.23 -8.30 14.75
N GLU A 131 8.94 -8.30 15.09
CA GLU A 131 7.94 -8.97 14.29
C GLU A 131 7.92 -8.24 12.95
N ALA A 132 8.46 -8.88 11.93
CA ALA A 132 8.38 -8.41 10.56
C ALA A 132 6.90 -8.38 10.17
N HIS A 133 6.32 -7.18 10.14
CA HIS A 133 4.93 -7.00 9.75
C HIS A 133 4.80 -7.20 8.25
N GLY A 134 4.05 -8.22 7.85
CA GLY A 134 3.77 -8.51 6.43
C GLY A 134 2.56 -7.75 5.94
N SER A 135 2.70 -7.09 4.79
CA SER A 135 1.60 -6.48 4.05
C SER A 135 1.31 -7.21 2.75
N PHE A 136 0.05 -7.33 2.40
CA PHE A 136 -0.39 -7.78 1.09
C PHE A 136 -0.61 -6.57 0.19
N ILE A 137 0.04 -6.58 -0.96
CA ILE A 137 -0.13 -5.57 -2.01
C ILE A 137 -0.76 -6.24 -3.22
N ALA A 138 -1.76 -5.59 -3.81
CA ALA A 138 -2.36 -6.03 -5.06
C ALA A 138 -2.55 -4.85 -6.00
N GLU A 139 -2.17 -5.03 -7.26
CA GLU A 139 -2.23 -4.00 -8.29
C GLU A 139 -3.10 -4.46 -9.46
N TYR A 140 -3.93 -3.56 -9.94
CA TYR A 140 -4.87 -3.84 -11.01
C TYR A 140 -4.91 -2.73 -12.04
N GLN A 141 -5.08 -3.12 -13.30
CA GLN A 141 -5.46 -2.24 -14.39
C GLN A 141 -6.67 -2.84 -15.12
N LEU A 142 -7.75 -2.06 -15.21
CA LEU A 142 -8.97 -2.46 -15.90
C LEU A 142 -9.31 -1.44 -16.99
N GLU A 143 -9.57 -1.92 -18.20
CA GLU A 143 -10.05 -1.10 -19.31
C GLU A 143 -11.56 -1.28 -19.45
N CYS A 144 -12.32 -0.19 -19.41
CA CYS A 144 -13.77 -0.19 -19.43
C CYS A 144 -14.29 0.46 -20.73
N ALA A 145 -15.14 -0.25 -21.46
CA ALA A 145 -15.73 0.29 -22.69
C ALA A 145 -16.62 1.51 -22.44
N THR A 146 -17.25 1.59 -21.26
CA THR A 146 -18.16 2.67 -20.88
C THR A 146 -17.89 3.12 -19.45
N ILE A 147 -16.78 3.87 -19.24
CA ILE A 147 -16.40 4.35 -17.90
C ILE A 147 -17.51 5.23 -17.27
N ALA A 148 -18.27 5.97 -18.07
CA ALA A 148 -19.37 6.81 -17.61
C ALA A 148 -20.55 6.01 -17.02
N ALA A 149 -20.59 4.71 -17.22
CA ALA A 149 -21.59 3.82 -16.63
C ALA A 149 -21.26 3.44 -15.17
N ILE A 150 -20.04 3.76 -14.71
CA ILE A 150 -19.63 3.50 -13.34
C ILE A 150 -20.06 4.69 -12.49
N ASP A 151 -21.13 4.54 -11.74
CA ASP A 151 -21.62 5.50 -10.73
C ASP A 151 -21.22 5.10 -9.32
N SER A 152 -20.89 3.83 -9.14
CA SER A 152 -20.46 3.26 -7.87
C SER A 152 -19.55 2.05 -8.07
N ILE A 153 -18.72 1.79 -7.07
CA ILE A 153 -17.84 0.63 -6.96
C ILE A 153 -18.16 -0.05 -5.64
N LYS A 154 -18.56 -1.33 -5.67
CA LYS A 154 -18.75 -2.11 -4.45
C LYS A 154 -17.47 -2.84 -4.10
N PHE A 155 -16.97 -2.70 -2.87
CA PHE A 155 -15.86 -3.47 -2.34
C PHE A 155 -16.36 -4.80 -1.79
N VAL A 156 -16.28 -5.87 -2.60
CA VAL A 156 -16.58 -7.25 -2.19
C VAL A 156 -15.43 -7.85 -1.38
N TYR A 157 -14.32 -7.16 -1.29
CA TYR A 157 -13.17 -7.44 -0.45
C TYR A 157 -13.55 -7.90 0.97
N PHE A 158 -14.51 -7.21 1.60
CA PHE A 158 -14.96 -7.54 2.96
C PHE A 158 -15.72 -8.87 3.06
N ASP A 159 -16.26 -9.38 1.96
CA ASP A 159 -16.95 -10.67 1.92
C ASP A 159 -15.95 -11.83 2.05
N HIS A 160 -14.70 -11.60 1.61
CA HIS A 160 -13.63 -12.59 1.57
C HIS A 160 -12.67 -12.47 2.76
N PHE A 161 -12.34 -11.24 3.19
CA PHE A 161 -11.37 -10.98 4.26
C PHE A 161 -12.07 -10.50 5.53
N ARG A 162 -12.38 -11.46 6.41
CA ARG A 162 -13.27 -11.22 7.57
C ARG A 162 -12.70 -10.29 8.64
N ASN A 163 -11.36 -10.23 8.76
CA ASN A 163 -10.70 -9.38 9.76
C ASN A 163 -10.62 -7.92 9.31
N ALA A 164 -10.69 -7.64 8.01
CA ALA A 164 -10.73 -6.30 7.49
C ALA A 164 -12.03 -5.58 7.87
N GLN A 165 -11.94 -4.36 8.37
CA GLN A 165 -13.09 -3.56 8.84
C GLN A 165 -13.34 -2.34 7.95
N SER A 166 -12.26 -1.70 7.47
CA SER A 166 -12.35 -0.50 6.65
C SER A 166 -11.24 -0.44 5.59
N LEU A 167 -11.47 0.38 4.57
CA LEU A 167 -10.50 0.76 3.55
C LEU A 167 -10.48 2.28 3.43
N ILE A 168 -9.29 2.86 3.50
CA ILE A 168 -9.08 4.25 3.14
C ILE A 168 -8.83 4.31 1.64
N VAL A 169 -9.76 4.89 0.89
CA VAL A 169 -9.68 5.00 -0.56
C VAL A 169 -9.26 6.41 -0.94
N VAL A 170 -8.13 6.54 -1.60
CA VAL A 170 -7.70 7.78 -2.26
C VAL A 170 -8.01 7.64 -3.74
N LEU A 171 -9.06 8.33 -4.19
CA LEU A 171 -9.49 8.35 -5.58
C LEU A 171 -8.97 9.60 -6.28
N ILE A 172 -8.36 9.41 -7.44
CA ILE A 172 -7.99 10.48 -8.38
C ILE A 172 -8.82 10.30 -9.65
N ASP A 173 -9.60 11.31 -10.01
CA ASP A 173 -10.39 11.32 -11.24
C ASP A 173 -10.36 12.72 -11.89
N LYS A 174 -11.15 12.94 -12.95
CA LYS A 174 -11.28 14.24 -13.63
C LYS A 174 -11.71 15.40 -12.72
N ASN A 175 -12.29 15.11 -11.55
CA ASN A 175 -12.74 16.09 -10.57
C ASN A 175 -11.68 16.40 -9.51
N GLY A 176 -10.53 15.71 -9.55
CA GLY A 176 -9.41 15.88 -8.63
C GLY A 176 -9.20 14.68 -7.71
N GLN A 177 -8.56 14.91 -6.57
CA GLN A 177 -8.28 13.90 -5.57
C GLN A 177 -9.31 13.95 -4.44
N HIS A 178 -9.82 12.78 -4.08
CA HIS A 178 -10.82 12.60 -3.02
C HIS A 178 -10.39 11.47 -2.10
N ARG A 179 -10.61 11.63 -0.79
CA ARG A 179 -10.39 10.60 0.21
C ARG A 179 -11.75 10.13 0.74
N HIS A 180 -11.94 8.82 0.74
CA HIS A 180 -13.14 8.17 1.25
C HIS A 180 -12.73 7.12 2.29
N GLU A 181 -13.63 6.85 3.22
CA GLU A 181 -13.54 5.70 4.10
C GLU A 181 -14.70 4.77 3.77
N ILE A 182 -14.36 3.55 3.38
CA ILE A 182 -15.28 2.48 3.02
C ILE A 182 -15.20 1.45 4.15
N SER A 183 -16.34 1.01 4.64
CA SER A 183 -16.37 0.02 5.73
C SER A 183 -17.13 -1.23 5.31
N ARG A 184 -16.97 -2.28 6.11
CA ARG A 184 -17.74 -3.52 5.96
C ARG A 184 -19.26 -3.28 5.93
N ASP A 185 -19.74 -2.37 6.77
CA ASP A 185 -21.17 -2.04 6.85
C ASP A 185 -21.65 -1.15 5.72
N ASN A 186 -20.73 -0.40 5.09
CA ASN A 186 -20.99 0.45 3.93
C ASN A 186 -19.91 0.27 2.86
N PRO A 187 -19.94 -0.85 2.10
CA PRO A 187 -18.86 -1.22 1.19
C PRO A 187 -18.97 -0.57 -0.20
N ILE A 188 -19.64 0.55 -0.34
CA ILE A 188 -19.90 1.19 -1.63
C ILE A 188 -19.24 2.55 -1.72
N LEU A 189 -18.36 2.72 -2.70
CA LEU A 189 -17.80 4.00 -3.12
C LEU A 189 -18.70 4.59 -4.23
N TYR A 190 -19.35 5.72 -3.97
CA TYR A 190 -20.09 6.45 -4.97
C TYR A 190 -19.19 7.45 -5.70
N LEU A 191 -19.17 7.40 -7.03
CA LEU A 191 -18.42 8.32 -7.86
C LEU A 191 -19.28 9.56 -8.14
N LYS A 192 -18.73 10.75 -7.89
CA LYS A 192 -19.41 12.00 -8.25
C LYS A 192 -19.36 12.16 -9.78
N LYS A 193 -20.51 12.43 -10.37
CA LYS A 193 -20.64 12.77 -11.80
C LYS A 193 -20.32 14.23 -12.05
#